data_b33eca2344db572f1dfd9c9c491011ff
#
_entry.id   b33eca2344db572f1dfd9c9c491011ff
#
_cell.length_a   1.000
_cell.length_b   1.000
_cell.length_c   1.000
_cell.angle_alpha   90.00
_cell.angle_beta   90.00
_cell.angle_gamma   90.00
#
_symmetry.space_group_name_H-M   'P 1'
#
loop_
_entity.id
_entity.type
_entity.pdbx_description
1 polymer ?
#
loop_
_entity_poly.entity_id
_entity_poly.type
_entity_poly.pdbx_seq_one_letter_code
_entity_poly.pdbx_strand_id
1 'polypeptide(L)'
;EPAWHAAKIVPLPSGGTGLPRGYLPALSCPSSGSCSAGGAYSDASGRTQGLLLTMVRGTWHPSTKLSPPANAGQDPGMTIGALSCGTAGNCSVVGGYQDATGNTQGFVAREVNTKWQGATEVVLPGGAAVKGQISSVHSAACASAGNCSSVGTYLDNASPISGVQGFTLDEVHGVWGSARQIAVPSDANANPFVAIGQVACPSAGNCSAVGSYIDTNNVTRGLLLSERGGSWQPGTTLALPGDANAFAGAALSEVSCVSPANCTALGTYTNYKGAVEGLTAVELHGVWTRGVAMKMPASAGANPHVFFYGFSGLSCPSVGNCSAGGQYLDSSDLYQGFFINEVDGTWQAASTLALPAGSRAAGRNGGVVAVSCRSAGNCSAGAAYLDGAGNYQALVVNEVVTVWRIGRRIALPNGATTVGVDGGVYGLVCTTRRSCTATGSYQSSSTNYQGFTVATN
;
A
#
# COMPACT_ATOMS: atom_id res chain seq x y z
N GLU A 1 21.81 -3.81 -14.55
CA GLU A 1 21.01 -3.23 -13.43
C GLU A 1 20.65 -1.79 -13.76
N PRO A 2 19.45 -1.31 -13.43
CA PRO A 2 19.11 0.10 -13.58
C PRO A 2 19.99 0.94 -12.64
N ALA A 3 20.56 2.03 -13.18
CA ALA A 3 21.32 2.98 -12.40
C ALA A 3 20.36 4.03 -11.81
N TRP A 4 20.25 4.10 -10.48
CA TRP A 4 19.46 5.10 -9.80
C TRP A 4 20.18 6.44 -9.73
N HIS A 5 19.50 7.51 -10.09
CA HIS A 5 19.99 8.88 -9.96
C HIS A 5 20.01 9.35 -8.51
N ALA A 6 20.57 10.54 -8.28
CA ALA A 6 20.36 11.25 -7.02
C ALA A 6 18.89 11.67 -6.88
N ALA A 7 18.38 11.61 -5.66
CA ALA A 7 17.03 12.03 -5.36
C ALA A 7 16.83 13.54 -5.58
N LYS A 8 15.65 13.91 -6.06
CA LYS A 8 15.25 15.32 -6.26
C LYS A 8 14.17 15.66 -5.22
N ILE A 9 14.28 16.85 -4.62
CA ILE A 9 13.28 17.37 -3.69
C ILE A 9 11.95 17.54 -4.42
N VAL A 10 10.85 17.16 -3.76
CA VAL A 10 9.50 17.50 -4.20
C VAL A 10 9.22 18.94 -3.78
N PRO A 11 9.05 19.88 -4.75
CA PRO A 11 8.67 21.24 -4.43
C PRO A 11 7.26 21.25 -3.83
N LEU A 12 7.06 21.91 -2.71
CA LEU A 12 5.74 22.06 -2.09
C LEU A 12 4.93 23.16 -2.79
N PRO A 13 3.59 23.10 -2.72
CA PRO A 13 2.75 24.22 -3.13
C PRO A 13 3.08 25.49 -2.35
N SER A 14 2.71 26.67 -2.90
CA SER A 14 2.95 27.96 -2.25
C SER A 14 2.44 27.98 -0.81
N GLY A 15 3.28 28.39 0.12
CA GLY A 15 3.00 28.38 1.56
C GLY A 15 3.18 27.02 2.24
N GLY A 16 3.68 26.00 1.54
CA GLY A 16 4.01 24.71 2.16
C GLY A 16 5.27 24.81 3.02
N THR A 17 5.25 24.19 4.22
CA THR A 17 6.34 24.24 5.20
C THR A 17 7.08 22.91 5.38
N GLY A 18 6.47 21.78 4.98
CA GLY A 18 7.06 20.45 5.09
C GLY A 18 6.03 19.36 4.87
N LEU A 19 6.45 18.11 4.98
CA LEU A 19 5.54 16.96 4.98
C LEU A 19 5.20 16.59 6.43
N PRO A 20 3.92 16.50 6.83
CA PRO A 20 3.58 15.94 8.12
C PRO A 20 4.04 14.48 8.14
N ARG A 21 4.84 14.12 9.13
CA ARG A 21 5.42 12.78 9.30
C ARG A 21 6.18 12.21 8.08
N GLY A 22 6.60 13.09 7.13
CA GLY A 22 7.49 12.70 6.03
C GLY A 22 6.95 11.68 5.04
N TYR A 23 5.67 11.74 4.65
CA TYR A 23 5.05 10.63 3.93
C TYR A 23 4.60 11.01 2.51
N LEU A 24 5.15 10.31 1.50
CA LEU A 24 4.72 10.36 0.10
C LEU A 24 4.55 8.92 -0.45
N PRO A 25 3.52 8.19 0.02
CA PRO A 25 3.40 6.75 -0.21
C PRO A 25 2.82 6.37 -1.56
N ALA A 26 1.93 7.19 -2.10
CA ALA A 26 1.16 6.84 -3.29
C ALA A 26 1.93 7.20 -4.56
N LEU A 27 2.17 6.21 -5.41
CA LEU A 27 2.83 6.35 -6.72
C LEU A 27 2.22 5.39 -7.71
N SER A 28 1.87 5.88 -8.89
CA SER A 28 1.41 5.06 -10.01
C SER A 28 2.02 5.56 -11.32
N CYS A 29 2.59 4.65 -12.10
CA CYS A 29 3.22 4.94 -13.38
C CYS A 29 2.64 4.01 -14.46
N PRO A 30 1.64 4.42 -15.22
CA PRO A 30 1.05 3.60 -16.29
C PRO A 30 1.99 3.42 -17.49
N SER A 31 2.99 4.28 -17.65
CA SER A 31 4.01 4.16 -18.67
C SER A 31 5.31 4.86 -18.27
N SER A 32 6.39 4.54 -18.95
CA SER A 32 7.69 5.19 -18.74
C SER A 32 7.60 6.70 -18.92
N GLY A 33 8.11 7.44 -17.93
CA GLY A 33 8.08 8.91 -17.94
C GLY A 33 6.71 9.55 -17.71
N SER A 34 5.69 8.76 -17.33
CA SER A 34 4.36 9.26 -17.00
C SER A 34 3.92 8.63 -15.69
N CYS A 35 3.98 9.40 -14.63
CA CYS A 35 3.62 8.98 -13.27
C CYS A 35 2.77 10.04 -12.58
N SER A 36 1.99 9.62 -11.61
CA SER A 36 1.38 10.53 -10.63
C SER A 36 1.70 10.03 -9.24
N ALA A 37 1.88 10.95 -8.30
CA ALA A 37 2.19 10.66 -6.91
C ALA A 37 1.34 11.50 -5.97
N GLY A 38 1.11 11.00 -4.77
CA GLY A 38 0.27 11.65 -3.77
C GLY A 38 0.77 11.46 -2.35
N GLY A 39 0.47 12.45 -1.52
CA GLY A 39 0.79 12.47 -0.10
C GLY A 39 0.12 13.65 0.59
N ALA A 40 0.71 14.12 1.67
CA ALA A 40 0.22 15.27 2.40
C ALA A 40 1.35 16.26 2.71
N TYR A 41 1.01 17.53 2.88
CA TYR A 41 1.95 18.57 3.30
C TYR A 41 1.31 19.50 4.32
N SER A 42 2.13 20.16 5.14
CA SER A 42 1.67 21.20 6.06
C SER A 42 1.76 22.56 5.38
N ASP A 43 0.68 23.34 5.41
CA ASP A 43 0.68 24.73 4.97
C ASP A 43 1.30 25.68 6.02
N ALA A 44 1.39 26.99 5.70
CA ALA A 44 1.97 27.99 6.59
C ALA A 44 1.23 28.15 7.94
N SER A 45 -0.01 27.69 8.03
CA SER A 45 -0.80 27.67 9.26
C SER A 45 -0.69 26.36 10.03
N GLY A 46 0.17 25.42 9.59
CA GLY A 46 0.34 24.09 10.16
C GLY A 46 -0.76 23.09 9.82
N ARG A 47 -1.67 23.41 8.89
CA ARG A 47 -2.79 22.56 8.50
C ARG A 47 -2.34 21.49 7.50
N THR A 48 -2.88 20.29 7.62
CA THR A 48 -2.54 19.17 6.73
C THR A 48 -3.39 19.20 5.46
N GLN A 49 -2.72 19.38 4.32
CA GLN A 49 -3.31 19.50 2.99
C GLN A 49 -2.89 18.31 2.10
N GLY A 50 -3.74 17.92 1.14
CA GLY A 50 -3.41 16.93 0.13
C GLY A 50 -2.39 17.47 -0.87
N LEU A 51 -1.35 16.67 -1.16
CA LEU A 51 -0.26 16.95 -2.10
C LEU A 51 -0.35 16.00 -3.29
N LEU A 52 -0.35 16.55 -4.50
CA LEU A 52 -0.37 15.78 -5.73
C LEU A 52 0.75 16.23 -6.68
N LEU A 53 1.33 15.26 -7.38
CA LEU A 53 2.37 15.47 -8.38
C LEU A 53 2.02 14.71 -9.66
N THR A 54 2.38 15.29 -10.80
CA THR A 54 2.24 14.65 -12.11
C THR A 54 3.57 14.73 -12.86
N MET A 55 4.01 13.59 -13.41
CA MET A 55 5.17 13.50 -14.29
C MET A 55 4.70 13.36 -15.74
N VAL A 56 5.20 14.20 -16.62
CA VAL A 56 4.96 14.12 -18.05
C VAL A 56 6.31 14.06 -18.79
N ARG A 57 6.49 13.07 -19.65
CA ARG A 57 7.74 12.88 -20.43
C ARG A 57 8.99 12.90 -19.55
N GLY A 58 8.94 12.26 -18.38
CA GLY A 58 10.08 12.14 -17.46
C GLY A 58 10.34 13.37 -16.59
N THR A 59 9.53 14.42 -16.70
CA THR A 59 9.67 15.65 -15.91
C THR A 59 8.51 15.80 -14.93
N TRP A 60 8.82 15.92 -13.63
CA TRP A 60 7.84 16.26 -12.61
C TRP A 60 7.44 17.72 -12.75
N HIS A 61 6.13 17.96 -12.87
CA HIS A 61 5.56 19.29 -12.83
C HIS A 61 5.50 19.83 -11.39
N PRO A 62 5.30 21.15 -11.21
CA PRO A 62 5.06 21.73 -9.89
C PRO A 62 3.93 20.98 -9.16
N SER A 63 4.11 20.76 -7.87
CA SER A 63 3.12 20.08 -7.05
C SER A 63 1.82 20.88 -6.96
N THR A 64 0.72 20.16 -6.85
CA THR A 64 -0.63 20.74 -6.77
C THR A 64 -1.22 20.46 -5.39
N LYS A 65 -1.81 21.47 -4.76
CA LYS A 65 -2.69 21.28 -3.61
C LYS A 65 -3.99 20.64 -4.08
N LEU A 66 -4.38 19.54 -3.47
CA LEU A 66 -5.72 18.97 -3.68
C LEU A 66 -6.76 19.83 -2.96
N SER A 67 -7.72 20.37 -3.71
CA SER A 67 -8.87 21.07 -3.11
C SER A 67 -9.72 20.07 -2.34
N PRO A 68 -9.94 20.27 -1.03
CA PRO A 68 -10.75 19.34 -0.23
C PRO A 68 -12.24 19.42 -0.64
N PRO A 69 -13.08 18.45 -0.19
CA PRO A 69 -14.53 18.52 -0.35
C PRO A 69 -15.13 19.81 0.25
N ALA A 70 -16.29 20.25 -0.25
CA ALA A 70 -16.90 21.53 0.10
C ALA A 70 -17.29 21.66 1.59
N ASN A 71 -17.51 20.55 2.27
CA ASN A 71 -17.84 20.50 3.71
C ASN A 71 -16.62 20.29 4.61
N ALA A 72 -15.40 20.35 4.08
CA ALA A 72 -14.17 20.17 4.87
C ALA A 72 -14.02 21.25 5.94
N GLY A 73 -13.45 20.85 7.08
CA GLY A 73 -13.10 21.75 8.16
C GLY A 73 -11.98 22.74 7.77
N GLN A 74 -11.71 23.72 8.64
CA GLN A 74 -10.62 24.67 8.42
C GLN A 74 -9.25 24.00 8.32
N ASP A 75 -9.01 22.98 9.14
CA ASP A 75 -7.92 22.02 8.96
C ASP A 75 -8.52 20.72 8.40
N PRO A 76 -8.42 20.49 7.09
CA PRO A 76 -9.03 19.31 6.49
C PRO A 76 -8.31 18.01 6.86
N GLY A 77 -7.13 18.07 7.48
CA GLY A 77 -6.40 16.88 7.91
C GLY A 77 -6.25 15.80 6.82
N MET A 78 -6.06 16.24 5.55
CA MET A 78 -6.13 15.34 4.39
C MET A 78 -5.03 14.28 4.43
N THR A 79 -5.42 13.01 4.21
CA THR A 79 -4.50 11.88 4.05
C THR A 79 -4.77 11.18 2.73
N ILE A 80 -3.73 10.89 1.97
CA ILE A 80 -3.85 10.09 0.75
C ILE A 80 -3.68 8.61 1.13
N GLY A 81 -4.70 7.80 0.88
CA GLY A 81 -4.69 6.36 1.10
C GLY A 81 -4.09 5.61 -0.08
N ALA A 82 -4.54 5.92 -1.30
CA ALA A 82 -4.02 5.30 -2.51
C ALA A 82 -4.16 6.21 -3.73
N LEU A 83 -3.35 5.91 -4.75
CA LEU A 83 -3.40 6.55 -6.07
C LEU A 83 -3.18 5.49 -7.14
N SER A 84 -4.03 5.47 -8.15
CA SER A 84 -3.91 4.54 -9.27
C SER A 84 -4.22 5.23 -10.59
N CYS A 85 -3.44 4.93 -11.63
CA CYS A 85 -3.59 5.52 -12.96
C CYS A 85 -4.00 4.45 -13.97
N GLY A 86 -5.14 4.63 -14.60
CA GLY A 86 -5.57 3.79 -15.72
C GLY A 86 -4.81 4.06 -17.00
N THR A 87 -4.42 5.31 -17.24
CA THR A 87 -3.53 5.75 -18.34
C THR A 87 -2.75 7.00 -17.91
N ALA A 88 -1.74 7.39 -18.70
CA ALA A 88 -0.95 8.59 -18.44
C ALA A 88 -1.85 9.84 -18.30
N GLY A 89 -1.73 10.54 -17.17
CA GLY A 89 -2.51 11.74 -16.86
C GLY A 89 -4.00 11.51 -16.59
N ASN A 90 -4.41 10.25 -16.39
CA ASN A 90 -5.77 9.90 -16.00
C ASN A 90 -5.70 8.92 -14.84
N CYS A 91 -5.80 9.47 -13.65
CA CYS A 91 -5.62 8.76 -12.40
C CYS A 91 -6.77 9.04 -11.44
N SER A 92 -6.92 8.19 -10.45
CA SER A 92 -7.79 8.43 -9.31
C SER A 92 -6.98 8.38 -8.02
N VAL A 93 -7.28 9.28 -7.09
CA VAL A 93 -6.72 9.36 -5.76
C VAL A 93 -7.83 9.28 -4.73
N VAL A 94 -7.58 8.55 -3.67
CA VAL A 94 -8.54 8.31 -2.59
C VAL A 94 -7.88 8.51 -1.24
N GLY A 95 -8.69 8.77 -0.21
CA GLY A 95 -8.16 8.96 1.14
C GLY A 95 -9.20 9.39 2.15
N GLY A 96 -8.75 10.10 3.18
CA GLY A 96 -9.58 10.63 4.25
C GLY A 96 -9.34 12.14 4.48
N TYR A 97 -10.36 12.80 5.03
CA TYR A 97 -10.29 14.20 5.44
C TYR A 97 -11.20 14.44 6.66
N GLN A 98 -11.02 15.57 7.34
CA GLN A 98 -11.93 15.99 8.41
C GLN A 98 -12.94 17.01 7.89
N ASP A 99 -14.23 16.74 8.13
CA ASP A 99 -15.32 17.67 7.82
C ASP A 99 -15.41 18.81 8.86
N ALA A 100 -16.28 19.78 8.61
CA ALA A 100 -16.46 20.95 9.49
C ALA A 100 -17.05 20.59 10.87
N THR A 101 -17.56 19.39 11.05
CA THR A 101 -18.08 18.88 12.33
C THR A 101 -17.06 18.03 13.09
N GLY A 102 -15.86 17.82 12.52
CA GLY A 102 -14.77 17.05 13.11
C GLY A 102 -14.84 15.55 12.85
N ASN A 103 -15.74 15.07 11.97
CA ASN A 103 -15.76 13.68 11.56
C ASN A 103 -14.69 13.41 10.51
N THR A 104 -14.13 12.21 10.51
CA THR A 104 -13.27 11.74 9.42
C THR A 104 -14.12 11.14 8.32
N GLN A 105 -14.01 11.69 7.11
CA GLN A 105 -14.77 11.28 5.92
C GLN A 105 -13.84 10.77 4.83
N GLY A 106 -14.32 9.80 4.03
CA GLY A 106 -13.63 9.35 2.83
C GLY A 106 -13.81 10.34 1.67
N PHE A 107 -12.78 10.49 0.84
CA PHE A 107 -12.88 11.26 -0.39
C PHE A 107 -12.32 10.51 -1.59
N VAL A 108 -12.75 10.94 -2.77
CA VAL A 108 -12.20 10.57 -4.08
C VAL A 108 -11.87 11.83 -4.87
N ALA A 109 -10.82 11.80 -5.69
CA ALA A 109 -10.54 12.84 -6.68
C ALA A 109 -9.89 12.23 -7.92
N ARG A 110 -9.91 12.97 -9.04
CA ARG A 110 -9.46 12.49 -10.34
C ARG A 110 -8.42 13.40 -10.97
N GLU A 111 -7.49 12.81 -11.68
CA GLU A 111 -6.69 13.47 -12.70
C GLU A 111 -7.30 13.17 -14.08
N VAL A 112 -7.55 14.21 -14.86
CA VAL A 112 -8.07 14.10 -16.22
C VAL A 112 -7.18 14.93 -17.14
N ASN A 113 -6.55 14.26 -18.10
CA ASN A 113 -5.60 14.91 -19.01
C ASN A 113 -4.54 15.76 -18.28
N THR A 114 -3.91 15.16 -17.28
CA THR A 114 -2.85 15.78 -16.43
C THR A 114 -3.33 16.92 -15.52
N LYS A 115 -4.61 17.11 -15.34
CA LYS A 115 -5.19 18.12 -14.46
C LYS A 115 -5.97 17.48 -13.32
N TRP A 116 -5.55 17.73 -12.10
CA TRP A 116 -6.25 17.29 -10.90
C TRP A 116 -7.52 18.11 -10.67
N GLN A 117 -8.61 17.40 -10.41
CA GLN A 117 -9.89 17.98 -10.02
C GLN A 117 -9.99 18.04 -8.48
N GLY A 118 -10.94 18.82 -7.96
CA GLY A 118 -11.23 18.87 -6.53
C GLY A 118 -11.73 17.52 -6.00
N ALA A 119 -11.45 17.27 -4.72
CA ALA A 119 -11.96 16.09 -4.05
C ALA A 119 -13.46 16.18 -3.79
N THR A 120 -14.13 15.04 -3.86
CA THR A 120 -15.54 14.86 -3.51
C THR A 120 -15.67 13.84 -2.38
N GLU A 121 -16.60 14.07 -1.46
CA GLU A 121 -16.90 13.16 -0.37
C GLU A 121 -17.49 11.85 -0.92
N VAL A 122 -17.13 10.73 -0.30
CA VAL A 122 -17.73 9.43 -0.60
C VAL A 122 -19.12 9.35 -0.01
N VAL A 123 -20.11 9.06 -0.85
CA VAL A 123 -21.49 8.79 -0.38
C VAL A 123 -21.49 7.38 0.22
N LEU A 124 -21.61 7.30 1.54
CA LEU A 124 -21.57 6.04 2.29
C LEU A 124 -22.90 5.26 2.16
N PRO A 125 -22.87 3.94 2.47
CA PRO A 125 -24.08 3.13 2.50
C PRO A 125 -25.12 3.64 3.50
N GLY A 126 -26.39 3.37 3.27
CA GLY A 126 -27.45 3.61 4.26
C GLY A 126 -27.15 2.88 5.57
N GLY A 127 -27.30 3.57 6.70
CA GLY A 127 -26.94 3.03 8.03
C GLY A 127 -25.57 3.49 8.53
N ALA A 128 -24.79 4.24 7.75
CA ALA A 128 -23.56 4.86 8.25
C ALA A 128 -23.84 5.82 9.41
N ALA A 129 -22.95 5.86 10.40
CA ALA A 129 -23.07 6.72 11.57
C ALA A 129 -23.00 8.21 11.16
N VAL A 130 -23.88 9.04 11.74
CA VAL A 130 -23.97 10.46 11.44
C VAL A 130 -23.09 11.31 12.37
N LYS A 131 -22.82 10.82 13.58
CA LYS A 131 -21.98 11.52 14.57
C LYS A 131 -20.82 10.64 14.99
N GLY A 132 -19.62 11.25 15.08
CA GLY A 132 -18.39 10.52 15.39
C GLY A 132 -17.99 9.57 14.26
N GLN A 133 -18.45 9.84 13.05
CA GLN A 133 -18.17 9.01 11.89
C GLN A 133 -16.68 8.99 11.60
N ILE A 134 -16.17 7.79 11.44
CA ILE A 134 -14.84 7.54 10.88
C ILE A 134 -15.07 6.73 9.62
N SER A 135 -14.75 7.31 8.46
CA SER A 135 -14.69 6.59 7.21
C SER A 135 -13.39 6.92 6.50
N SER A 136 -12.82 5.95 5.82
CA SER A 136 -11.59 6.13 5.06
C SER A 136 -11.58 5.22 3.86
N VAL A 137 -11.05 5.71 2.75
CA VAL A 137 -10.76 4.89 1.56
C VAL A 137 -9.29 4.49 1.60
N HIS A 138 -9.03 3.18 1.64
CA HIS A 138 -7.71 2.64 1.91
C HIS A 138 -6.92 2.30 0.65
N SER A 139 -7.60 1.77 -0.36
CA SER A 139 -6.96 1.28 -1.58
C SER A 139 -7.81 1.58 -2.81
N ALA A 140 -7.15 1.78 -3.94
CA ALA A 140 -7.76 2.00 -5.24
C ALA A 140 -6.94 1.35 -6.36
N ALA A 141 -7.61 0.78 -7.34
CA ALA A 141 -7.01 0.21 -8.54
C ALA A 141 -7.80 0.63 -9.78
N CYS A 142 -7.11 1.17 -10.77
CA CYS A 142 -7.70 1.59 -12.03
C CYS A 142 -7.28 0.63 -13.15
N ALA A 143 -8.24 -0.07 -13.72
CA ALA A 143 -8.03 -0.94 -14.87
C ALA A 143 -7.87 -0.16 -16.18
N SER A 144 -8.50 1.01 -16.27
CA SER A 144 -8.39 1.95 -17.38
C SER A 144 -8.80 3.35 -16.93
N ALA A 145 -8.59 4.36 -17.78
CA ALA A 145 -9.00 5.73 -17.48
C ALA A 145 -10.51 5.80 -17.16
N GLY A 146 -10.85 6.28 -15.96
CA GLY A 146 -12.23 6.43 -15.51
C GLY A 146 -12.95 5.11 -15.19
N ASN A 147 -12.21 4.00 -15.06
CA ASN A 147 -12.76 2.73 -14.56
C ASN A 147 -11.85 2.19 -13.48
N CYS A 148 -12.21 2.49 -12.25
CA CYS A 148 -11.46 2.15 -11.05
C CYS A 148 -12.38 1.54 -10.00
N SER A 149 -11.84 0.72 -9.12
CA SER A 149 -12.52 0.27 -7.93
C SER A 149 -11.71 0.63 -6.69
N SER A 150 -12.39 0.97 -5.62
CA SER A 150 -11.82 1.33 -4.34
C SER A 150 -12.48 0.56 -3.21
N VAL A 151 -11.76 0.43 -2.12
CA VAL A 151 -12.25 -0.21 -0.90
C VAL A 151 -11.91 0.64 0.31
N GLY A 152 -12.76 0.57 1.32
CA GLY A 152 -12.61 1.34 2.55
C GLY A 152 -13.45 0.81 3.69
N THR A 153 -13.45 1.55 4.79
CA THR A 153 -14.21 1.21 6.00
C THR A 153 -14.99 2.41 6.52
N TYR A 154 -16.07 2.15 7.24
CA TYR A 154 -16.90 3.17 7.89
C TYR A 154 -17.51 2.63 9.18
N LEU A 155 -17.91 3.53 10.07
CA LEU A 155 -18.71 3.18 11.25
C LEU A 155 -20.20 3.17 10.90
N ASP A 156 -20.92 2.15 11.34
CA ASP A 156 -22.38 2.09 11.21
C ASP A 156 -23.11 2.65 12.45
N ASN A 157 -24.41 2.96 12.30
CA ASN A 157 -25.25 3.46 13.37
C ASN A 157 -25.66 2.40 14.40
N ALA A 158 -25.59 1.12 14.04
CA ALA A 158 -25.99 0.02 14.90
C ALA A 158 -25.03 -0.15 16.08
N SER A 159 -23.75 0.20 15.87
CA SER A 159 -22.74 0.19 16.91
C SER A 159 -21.70 1.32 16.68
N PRO A 160 -22.03 2.57 16.99
CA PRO A 160 -21.22 3.74 16.64
C PRO A 160 -19.85 3.78 17.34
N ILE A 161 -19.56 2.86 18.25
CA ILE A 161 -18.27 2.77 18.96
C ILE A 161 -17.42 1.60 18.43
N SER A 162 -18.00 0.59 17.77
CA SER A 162 -17.30 -0.63 17.38
C SER A 162 -17.77 -1.28 16.08
N GLY A 163 -18.81 -0.76 15.43
CA GLY A 163 -19.38 -1.34 14.22
C GLY A 163 -18.62 -0.94 12.95
N VAL A 164 -17.35 -1.35 12.82
CA VAL A 164 -16.58 -1.08 11.60
C VAL A 164 -17.02 -2.01 10.49
N GLN A 165 -17.62 -1.43 9.44
CA GLN A 165 -18.05 -2.11 8.22
C GLN A 165 -17.10 -1.79 7.07
N GLY A 166 -16.99 -2.72 6.12
CA GLY A 166 -16.29 -2.51 4.86
C GLY A 166 -17.22 -2.00 3.77
N PHE A 167 -16.67 -1.24 2.82
CA PHE A 167 -17.37 -0.86 1.61
C PHE A 167 -16.51 -1.01 0.36
N THR A 168 -17.18 -1.18 -0.77
CA THR A 168 -16.62 -1.06 -2.12
C THR A 168 -17.20 0.17 -2.80
N LEU A 169 -16.44 0.75 -3.72
CA LEU A 169 -16.81 1.97 -4.44
C LEU A 169 -16.20 1.93 -5.84
N ASP A 170 -17.03 2.08 -6.87
CA ASP A 170 -16.60 1.94 -8.25
C ASP A 170 -16.74 3.25 -9.03
N GLU A 171 -15.72 3.54 -9.84
CA GLU A 171 -15.72 4.57 -10.87
C GLU A 171 -16.02 3.91 -12.23
N VAL A 172 -17.07 4.34 -12.88
CA VAL A 172 -17.48 3.83 -14.21
C VAL A 172 -17.57 4.99 -15.17
N HIS A 173 -16.83 4.91 -16.28
CA HIS A 173 -16.76 5.97 -17.29
C HIS A 173 -16.48 7.37 -16.71
N GLY A 174 -15.67 7.41 -15.64
CA GLY A 174 -15.26 8.65 -15.01
C GLY A 174 -16.24 9.23 -13.98
N VAL A 175 -17.19 8.44 -13.54
CA VAL A 175 -18.16 8.84 -12.50
C VAL A 175 -18.04 7.87 -11.33
N TRP A 176 -17.68 8.39 -10.15
CA TRP A 176 -17.72 7.63 -8.91
C TRP A 176 -19.17 7.44 -8.46
N GLY A 177 -19.54 6.19 -8.19
CA GLY A 177 -20.85 5.83 -7.63
C GLY A 177 -20.96 6.09 -6.14
N SER A 178 -22.00 5.56 -5.52
CA SER A 178 -22.10 5.49 -4.05
C SER A 178 -21.44 4.22 -3.53
N ALA A 179 -20.84 4.31 -2.33
CA ALA A 179 -20.26 3.17 -1.66
C ALA A 179 -21.32 2.09 -1.36
N ARG A 180 -20.92 0.83 -1.49
CA ARG A 180 -21.76 -0.35 -1.20
C ARG A 180 -21.14 -1.13 -0.06
N GLN A 181 -21.94 -1.46 0.95
CA GLN A 181 -21.48 -2.29 2.05
C GLN A 181 -21.04 -3.67 1.54
N ILE A 182 -19.92 -4.15 2.04
CA ILE A 182 -19.42 -5.50 1.77
C ILE A 182 -20.32 -6.51 2.48
N ALA A 183 -20.84 -7.48 1.72
CA ALA A 183 -21.49 -8.65 2.30
C ALA A 183 -20.40 -9.57 2.88
N VAL A 184 -20.21 -9.54 4.19
CA VAL A 184 -19.23 -10.40 4.90
C VAL A 184 -19.69 -11.86 4.92
N PRO A 185 -18.77 -12.84 5.17
CA PRO A 185 -19.13 -14.25 5.31
C PRO A 185 -20.20 -14.49 6.38
N SER A 186 -21.00 -15.56 6.24
CA SER A 186 -22.14 -15.86 7.12
C SER A 186 -21.77 -16.17 8.57
N ASP A 187 -20.50 -16.48 8.85
CA ASP A 187 -19.95 -16.69 10.19
C ASP A 187 -19.42 -15.39 10.83
N ALA A 188 -19.56 -14.24 10.15
CA ALA A 188 -19.13 -12.97 10.71
C ALA A 188 -19.93 -12.57 11.96
N ASN A 189 -19.23 -11.95 12.92
CA ASN A 189 -19.86 -11.36 14.10
C ASN A 189 -20.85 -10.25 13.68
N ALA A 190 -21.83 -9.95 14.51
CA ALA A 190 -22.73 -8.82 14.32
C ALA A 190 -21.98 -7.48 14.16
N ASN A 191 -20.83 -7.36 14.83
CA ASN A 191 -19.85 -6.29 14.62
C ASN A 191 -18.56 -6.89 14.01
N PRO A 192 -18.49 -7.03 12.68
CA PRO A 192 -17.44 -7.82 12.02
C PRO A 192 -16.06 -7.16 12.05
N PHE A 193 -15.97 -5.89 12.44
CA PHE A 193 -14.70 -5.15 12.51
C PHE A 193 -13.86 -5.32 11.24
N VAL A 194 -14.47 -5.04 10.08
CA VAL A 194 -13.85 -5.27 8.78
C VAL A 194 -12.63 -4.37 8.61
N ALA A 195 -11.51 -4.97 8.25
CA ALA A 195 -10.32 -4.25 7.79
C ALA A 195 -10.01 -4.68 6.35
N ILE A 196 -9.87 -3.71 5.45
CA ILE A 196 -9.53 -3.98 4.05
C ILE A 196 -8.09 -3.52 3.81
N GLY A 197 -7.27 -4.41 3.26
CA GLY A 197 -5.88 -4.13 2.91
C GLY A 197 -5.77 -3.49 1.53
N GLN A 198 -6.02 -4.26 0.48
CA GLN A 198 -5.75 -3.82 -0.89
C GLN A 198 -6.79 -4.33 -1.88
N VAL A 199 -6.97 -3.59 -2.99
CA VAL A 199 -7.73 -4.00 -4.18
C VAL A 199 -6.81 -4.01 -5.40
N ALA A 200 -7.00 -4.98 -6.30
CA ALA A 200 -6.34 -5.08 -7.59
C ALA A 200 -7.35 -5.34 -8.70
N CYS A 201 -7.27 -4.58 -9.80
CA CYS A 201 -8.22 -4.62 -10.91
C CYS A 201 -7.48 -4.86 -12.23
N PRO A 202 -7.34 -6.10 -12.69
CA PRO A 202 -6.70 -6.41 -13.97
C PRO A 202 -7.55 -6.02 -15.18
N SER A 203 -8.87 -5.86 -15.01
CA SER A 203 -9.77 -5.29 -16.02
C SER A 203 -10.96 -4.62 -15.35
N ALA A 204 -11.61 -3.69 -16.05
CA ALA A 204 -12.79 -2.98 -15.54
C ALA A 204 -13.90 -3.95 -15.13
N GLY A 205 -14.44 -3.76 -13.93
CA GLY A 205 -15.48 -4.61 -13.36
C GLY A 205 -15.03 -6.03 -12.98
N ASN A 206 -13.72 -6.29 -12.94
CA ASN A 206 -13.18 -7.57 -12.48
C ASN A 206 -11.99 -7.31 -11.57
N CYS A 207 -12.25 -7.23 -10.28
CA CYS A 207 -11.27 -6.92 -9.27
C CYS A 207 -11.27 -8.00 -8.18
N SER A 208 -10.19 -8.07 -7.43
CA SER A 208 -10.13 -8.83 -6.19
C SER A 208 -9.61 -7.92 -5.08
N ALA A 209 -10.19 -8.03 -3.89
CA ALA A 209 -9.72 -7.32 -2.71
C ALA A 209 -9.57 -8.27 -1.54
N VAL A 210 -8.70 -7.90 -0.60
CA VAL A 210 -8.39 -8.74 0.56
C VAL A 210 -8.39 -7.94 1.84
N GLY A 211 -8.60 -8.64 2.96
CA GLY A 211 -8.62 -8.01 4.26
C GLY A 211 -8.84 -9.01 5.39
N SER A 212 -9.54 -8.57 6.42
CA SER A 212 -9.96 -9.41 7.53
C SER A 212 -11.31 -8.98 8.09
N TYR A 213 -11.93 -9.86 8.84
CA TYR A 213 -13.15 -9.63 9.62
C TYR A 213 -13.10 -10.45 10.92
N ILE A 214 -13.95 -10.14 11.89
CA ILE A 214 -14.10 -10.91 13.12
C ILE A 214 -15.31 -11.85 12.99
N ASP A 215 -15.08 -13.14 13.23
CA ASP A 215 -16.13 -14.17 13.21
C ASP A 215 -16.95 -14.20 14.52
N THR A 216 -18.01 -15.03 14.58
CA THR A 216 -18.88 -15.20 15.76
C THR A 216 -18.16 -15.72 17.01
N ASN A 217 -16.95 -16.25 16.87
CA ASN A 217 -16.10 -16.69 17.98
C ASN A 217 -15.10 -15.60 18.41
N ASN A 218 -15.23 -14.37 17.91
CA ASN A 218 -14.29 -13.24 18.11
C ASN A 218 -12.88 -13.53 17.59
N VAL A 219 -12.75 -14.34 16.53
CA VAL A 219 -11.48 -14.62 15.89
C VAL A 219 -11.36 -13.83 14.59
N THR A 220 -10.20 -13.19 14.36
CA THR A 220 -9.91 -12.51 13.09
C THR A 220 -9.72 -13.54 11.99
N ARG A 221 -10.46 -13.39 10.88
CA ARG A 221 -10.40 -14.27 9.69
C ARG A 221 -9.93 -13.51 8.47
N GLY A 222 -9.17 -14.16 7.60
CA GLY A 222 -8.81 -13.60 6.29
C GLY A 222 -10.04 -13.49 5.40
N LEU A 223 -10.29 -12.29 4.87
CA LEU A 223 -11.41 -11.94 4.00
C LEU A 223 -10.94 -11.86 2.55
N LEU A 224 -11.66 -12.55 1.67
CA LEU A 224 -11.47 -12.53 0.23
C LEU A 224 -12.72 -11.96 -0.45
N LEU A 225 -12.53 -11.00 -1.33
CA LEU A 225 -13.58 -10.31 -2.09
C LEU A 225 -13.27 -10.42 -3.58
N SER A 226 -14.30 -10.63 -4.39
CA SER A 226 -14.17 -10.69 -5.85
C SER A 226 -15.26 -9.88 -6.51
N GLU A 227 -14.89 -9.06 -7.49
CA GLU A 227 -15.80 -8.41 -8.43
C GLU A 227 -15.80 -9.17 -9.76
N ARG A 228 -16.97 -9.41 -10.29
CA ARG A 228 -17.17 -10.10 -11.58
C ARG A 228 -18.21 -9.36 -12.42
N GLY A 229 -17.82 -8.88 -13.58
CA GLY A 229 -18.71 -8.14 -14.49
C GLY A 229 -19.34 -6.90 -13.85
N GLY A 230 -18.60 -6.16 -12.99
CA GLY A 230 -19.07 -4.97 -12.30
C GLY A 230 -19.96 -5.24 -11.08
N SER A 231 -19.95 -6.47 -10.56
CA SER A 231 -20.71 -6.84 -9.37
C SER A 231 -19.82 -7.50 -8.33
N TRP A 232 -19.70 -6.88 -7.16
CA TRP A 232 -19.01 -7.45 -6.00
C TRP A 232 -19.80 -8.61 -5.43
N GLN A 233 -19.13 -9.76 -5.28
CA GLN A 233 -19.70 -10.97 -4.72
C GLN A 233 -19.64 -10.96 -3.19
N PRO A 234 -20.45 -11.73 -2.49
CA PRO A 234 -20.30 -11.94 -1.05
C PRO A 234 -18.89 -12.40 -0.70
N GLY A 235 -18.34 -11.84 0.38
CA GLY A 235 -17.02 -12.18 0.88
C GLY A 235 -16.92 -13.65 1.28
N THR A 236 -15.74 -14.21 1.12
CA THR A 236 -15.42 -15.58 1.52
C THR A 236 -14.24 -15.59 2.48
N THR A 237 -14.22 -16.61 3.35
CA THR A 237 -13.15 -16.83 4.33
C THR A 237 -11.99 -17.58 3.69
N LEU A 238 -10.76 -17.12 3.88
CA LEU A 238 -9.58 -17.86 3.46
C LEU A 238 -9.40 -19.12 4.31
N ALA A 239 -9.29 -20.28 3.68
CA ALA A 239 -8.87 -21.51 4.33
C ALA A 239 -7.39 -21.43 4.73
N LEU A 240 -7.08 -21.59 6.01
CA LEU A 240 -5.73 -21.42 6.57
C LEU A 240 -4.86 -22.68 6.43
N PRO A 241 -3.51 -22.56 6.57
CA PRO A 241 -2.60 -23.71 6.65
C PRO A 241 -3.01 -24.71 7.74
N GLY A 242 -2.56 -25.97 7.61
CA GLY A 242 -2.94 -27.06 8.52
C GLY A 242 -2.42 -26.89 9.96
N ASP A 243 -1.43 -26.05 10.18
CA ASP A 243 -0.84 -25.71 11.47
C ASP A 243 -1.38 -24.41 12.06
N ALA A 244 -2.41 -23.80 11.44
CA ALA A 244 -3.03 -22.59 11.95
C ALA A 244 -3.76 -22.87 13.28
N ASN A 245 -3.64 -21.94 14.22
CA ASN A 245 -4.40 -21.97 15.46
C ASN A 245 -5.87 -21.59 15.16
N ALA A 246 -6.80 -22.46 15.52
CA ALA A 246 -8.23 -22.26 15.28
C ALA A 246 -8.82 -21.02 15.99
N PHE A 247 -8.16 -20.58 17.09
CA PHE A 247 -8.61 -19.46 17.94
C PHE A 247 -7.71 -18.24 17.83
N ALA A 248 -6.75 -18.23 16.90
CA ALA A 248 -5.85 -17.10 16.69
C ALA A 248 -5.95 -16.57 15.26
N GLY A 249 -5.72 -15.27 15.10
CA GLY A 249 -6.08 -14.50 13.93
C GLY A 249 -5.32 -14.80 12.65
N ALA A 250 -5.98 -14.49 11.52
CA ALA A 250 -5.35 -14.35 10.21
C ALA A 250 -5.89 -13.09 9.54
N ALA A 251 -5.01 -12.35 8.87
CA ALA A 251 -5.36 -11.16 8.10
C ALA A 251 -4.60 -11.12 6.78
N LEU A 252 -5.28 -10.72 5.71
CA LEU A 252 -4.67 -10.46 4.42
C LEU A 252 -4.44 -8.96 4.25
N SER A 253 -3.30 -8.58 3.73
CA SER A 253 -2.89 -7.17 3.58
C SER A 253 -2.73 -6.74 2.12
N GLU A 254 -2.29 -7.65 1.25
CA GLU A 254 -1.92 -7.30 -0.13
C GLU A 254 -2.48 -8.30 -1.14
N VAL A 255 -2.81 -7.78 -2.34
CA VAL A 255 -3.25 -8.59 -3.47
C VAL A 255 -2.69 -8.03 -4.78
N SER A 256 -2.25 -8.92 -5.65
CA SER A 256 -1.82 -8.60 -7.02
C SER A 256 -2.49 -9.53 -8.00
N CYS A 257 -3.13 -8.99 -9.05
CA CYS A 257 -3.85 -9.76 -10.05
C CYS A 257 -3.21 -9.60 -11.43
N VAL A 258 -2.88 -10.71 -12.06
CA VAL A 258 -2.30 -10.75 -13.41
C VAL A 258 -3.39 -10.66 -14.48
N SER A 259 -4.51 -11.30 -14.22
CA SER A 259 -5.71 -11.29 -15.08
C SER A 259 -6.95 -11.51 -14.22
N PRO A 260 -8.17 -11.28 -14.72
CA PRO A 260 -9.38 -11.59 -13.99
C PRO A 260 -9.35 -13.01 -13.41
N ALA A 261 -9.68 -13.12 -12.11
CA ALA A 261 -9.72 -14.40 -11.41
C ALA A 261 -8.38 -15.17 -11.31
N ASN A 262 -7.24 -14.49 -11.51
CA ASN A 262 -5.91 -15.03 -11.29
C ASN A 262 -5.10 -14.02 -10.49
N CYS A 263 -5.10 -14.19 -9.18
CA CYS A 263 -4.52 -13.26 -8.22
C CYS A 263 -3.67 -14.01 -7.20
N THR A 264 -2.77 -13.29 -6.57
CA THR A 264 -2.01 -13.75 -5.41
C THR A 264 -2.25 -12.79 -4.26
N ALA A 265 -2.44 -13.30 -3.05
CA ALA A 265 -2.61 -12.53 -1.84
C ALA A 265 -1.55 -12.87 -0.80
N LEU A 266 -1.19 -11.87 0.00
CA LEU A 266 -0.29 -12.01 1.14
C LEU A 266 -0.97 -11.57 2.43
N GLY A 267 -0.51 -12.13 3.53
CA GLY A 267 -0.94 -11.76 4.86
C GLY A 267 -0.19 -12.51 5.93
N THR A 268 -0.79 -12.58 7.10
CA THR A 268 -0.24 -13.28 8.25
C THR A 268 -1.29 -14.16 8.90
N TYR A 269 -0.85 -15.19 9.59
CA TYR A 269 -1.69 -16.03 10.45
C TYR A 269 -0.91 -16.42 11.70
N THR A 270 -1.61 -16.82 12.75
CA THR A 270 -0.98 -17.36 13.94
C THR A 270 -1.07 -18.87 13.93
N ASN A 271 0.08 -19.55 14.06
CA ASN A 271 0.15 -21.01 14.11
C ASN A 271 -0.23 -21.55 15.52
N TYR A 272 -0.32 -22.88 15.65
CA TYR A 272 -0.69 -23.51 16.94
C TYR A 272 0.34 -23.30 18.07
N LYS A 273 1.55 -22.83 17.76
CA LYS A 273 2.59 -22.46 18.75
C LYS A 273 2.47 -21.00 19.19
N GLY A 274 1.53 -20.25 18.64
CA GLY A 274 1.34 -18.82 18.91
C GLY A 274 2.29 -17.91 18.12
N ALA A 275 3.02 -18.43 17.14
CA ALA A 275 3.90 -17.64 16.29
C ALA A 275 3.11 -16.99 15.16
N VAL A 276 3.40 -15.70 14.85
CA VAL A 276 2.84 -14.96 13.71
C VAL A 276 3.71 -15.22 12.49
N GLU A 277 3.16 -16.01 11.58
CA GLU A 277 3.80 -16.46 10.34
C GLU A 277 3.30 -15.68 9.13
N GLY A 278 4.13 -15.60 8.07
CA GLY A 278 3.71 -15.12 6.78
C GLY A 278 2.84 -16.14 6.03
N LEU A 279 1.88 -15.62 5.27
CA LEU A 279 0.87 -16.40 4.56
C LEU A 279 0.78 -15.95 3.10
N THR A 280 0.73 -16.91 2.18
CA THR A 280 0.38 -16.69 0.76
C THR A 280 -0.88 -17.47 0.40
N ALA A 281 -1.70 -16.91 -0.50
CA ALA A 281 -2.82 -17.61 -1.11
C ALA A 281 -2.93 -17.22 -2.59
N VAL A 282 -3.36 -18.14 -3.44
CA VAL A 282 -3.45 -17.93 -4.89
C VAL A 282 -4.88 -18.16 -5.36
N GLU A 283 -5.38 -17.26 -6.19
CA GLU A 283 -6.62 -17.42 -6.94
C GLU A 283 -6.30 -17.90 -8.36
N LEU A 284 -6.84 -19.05 -8.73
CA LEU A 284 -6.71 -19.60 -10.08
C LEU A 284 -8.12 -19.82 -10.66
N HIS A 285 -8.40 -19.19 -11.80
CA HIS A 285 -9.71 -19.28 -12.46
C HIS A 285 -10.89 -18.99 -11.53
N GLY A 286 -10.71 -18.07 -10.57
CA GLY A 286 -11.75 -17.64 -9.64
C GLY A 286 -11.90 -18.48 -8.36
N VAL A 287 -11.01 -19.43 -8.15
CA VAL A 287 -10.99 -20.28 -6.95
C VAL A 287 -9.74 -19.98 -6.14
N TRP A 288 -9.91 -19.52 -4.91
CA TRP A 288 -8.83 -19.32 -3.97
C TRP A 288 -8.36 -20.66 -3.38
N THR A 289 -7.07 -20.89 -3.43
CA THR A 289 -6.44 -22.05 -2.79
C THR A 289 -6.40 -21.86 -1.28
N ARG A 290 -6.17 -22.97 -0.56
CA ARG A 290 -5.80 -22.91 0.86
C ARG A 290 -4.53 -22.08 1.01
N GLY A 291 -4.48 -21.24 2.04
CA GLY A 291 -3.28 -20.48 2.39
C GLY A 291 -2.08 -21.39 2.70
N VAL A 292 -0.91 -20.94 2.32
CA VAL A 292 0.36 -21.65 2.51
C VAL A 292 1.28 -20.80 3.38
N ALA A 293 1.86 -21.42 4.41
CA ALA A 293 2.85 -20.76 5.27
C ALA A 293 4.13 -20.43 4.48
N MET A 294 4.66 -19.23 4.67
CA MET A 294 5.92 -18.83 4.07
C MET A 294 7.09 -19.54 4.76
N LYS A 295 8.05 -20.02 3.98
CA LYS A 295 9.33 -20.50 4.51
C LYS A 295 10.22 -19.30 4.80
N MET A 296 10.28 -18.88 6.06
CA MET A 296 11.08 -17.74 6.49
C MET A 296 12.59 -18.02 6.39
N PRO A 297 13.47 -16.99 6.38
CA PRO A 297 14.91 -17.20 6.35
C PRO A 297 15.40 -18.02 7.55
N ALA A 298 16.52 -18.73 7.39
CA ALA A 298 17.10 -19.55 8.47
C ALA A 298 17.48 -18.76 9.73
N SER A 299 17.62 -17.44 9.62
CA SER A 299 17.85 -16.52 10.74
C SER A 299 16.58 -16.13 11.49
N ALA A 300 15.39 -16.54 11.03
CA ALA A 300 14.13 -16.20 11.70
C ALA A 300 14.06 -16.81 13.11
N GLY A 301 13.48 -16.04 14.03
CA GLY A 301 13.18 -16.52 15.37
C GLY A 301 12.07 -17.56 15.42
N ALA A 302 11.86 -18.18 16.57
CA ALA A 302 10.79 -19.16 16.77
C ALA A 302 9.38 -18.52 16.58
N ASN A 303 9.26 -17.22 16.83
CA ASN A 303 8.12 -16.39 16.44
C ASN A 303 8.63 -15.29 15.52
N PRO A 304 8.60 -15.48 14.19
CA PRO A 304 9.16 -14.51 13.24
C PRO A 304 8.37 -13.22 13.19
N HIS A 305 7.19 -13.15 13.78
CA HIS A 305 6.33 -11.97 13.82
C HIS A 305 6.33 -11.21 12.49
N VAL A 306 5.95 -11.92 11.42
CA VAL A 306 5.99 -11.40 10.06
C VAL A 306 5.04 -10.21 9.92
N PHE A 307 5.51 -9.18 9.23
CA PHE A 307 4.75 -7.95 8.99
C PHE A 307 4.90 -7.47 7.54
N PHE A 308 3.78 -7.10 6.93
CA PHE A 308 3.71 -6.43 5.63
C PHE A 308 3.19 -5.01 5.84
N TYR A 309 3.78 -4.05 5.14
CA TYR A 309 3.44 -2.62 5.33
C TYR A 309 2.13 -2.21 4.66
N GLY A 310 1.56 -3.07 3.80
CA GLY A 310 0.26 -2.84 3.16
C GLY A 310 0.26 -1.77 2.06
N PHE A 311 1.43 -1.40 1.53
CA PHE A 311 1.49 -0.36 0.49
C PHE A 311 1.60 -0.90 -0.93
N SER A 312 2.59 -1.74 -1.21
CA SER A 312 2.86 -2.34 -2.52
C SER A 312 3.96 -3.39 -2.41
N GLY A 313 3.97 -4.17 -1.32
CA GLY A 313 4.99 -5.18 -1.06
C GLY A 313 4.89 -6.43 -1.93
N LEU A 314 3.85 -6.57 -2.75
CA LEU A 314 3.62 -7.70 -3.66
C LEU A 314 3.51 -7.25 -5.11
N SER A 315 4.19 -7.92 -6.02
CA SER A 315 4.08 -7.70 -7.46
C SER A 315 4.16 -9.01 -8.24
N CYS A 316 3.15 -9.28 -9.07
CA CYS A 316 3.04 -10.48 -9.91
C CYS A 316 3.03 -10.10 -11.40
N PRO A 317 4.14 -10.20 -12.13
CA PRO A 317 4.18 -9.88 -13.56
C PRO A 317 3.56 -10.97 -14.45
N SER A 318 3.40 -12.19 -13.96
CA SER A 318 2.70 -13.30 -14.64
C SER A 318 2.17 -14.29 -13.61
N VAL A 319 1.20 -15.11 -14.00
CA VAL A 319 0.64 -16.15 -13.13
C VAL A 319 1.75 -17.10 -12.67
N GLY A 320 1.78 -17.38 -11.37
CA GLY A 320 2.79 -18.24 -10.75
C GLY A 320 4.19 -17.63 -10.63
N ASN A 321 4.36 -16.34 -10.92
CA ASN A 321 5.63 -15.66 -10.77
C ASN A 321 5.40 -14.32 -10.09
N CYS A 322 5.67 -14.27 -8.80
CA CYS A 322 5.52 -13.09 -7.96
C CYS A 322 6.79 -12.83 -7.15
N SER A 323 6.97 -11.59 -6.75
CA SER A 323 7.96 -11.25 -5.74
C SER A 323 7.30 -10.40 -4.67
N ALA A 324 7.66 -10.66 -3.42
CA ALA A 324 7.15 -9.93 -2.27
C ALA A 324 8.24 -9.59 -1.27
N GLY A 325 7.96 -8.61 -0.42
CA GLY A 325 8.85 -8.22 0.65
C GLY A 325 8.11 -7.72 1.88
N GLY A 326 8.78 -7.79 3.00
CA GLY A 326 8.24 -7.41 4.30
C GLY A 326 9.32 -7.33 5.36
N GLN A 327 8.92 -7.59 6.60
CA GLN A 327 9.77 -7.56 7.77
C GLN A 327 9.49 -8.77 8.68
N TYR A 328 10.49 -9.26 9.37
CA TYR A 328 10.37 -10.36 10.34
C TYR A 328 11.32 -10.16 11.53
N LEU A 329 11.07 -10.82 12.65
CA LEU A 329 11.99 -10.91 13.77
C LEU A 329 12.96 -12.08 13.59
N ASP A 330 14.25 -11.80 13.68
CA ASP A 330 15.28 -12.83 13.68
C ASP A 330 15.39 -13.53 15.06
N SER A 331 16.31 -14.50 15.19
CA SER A 331 16.54 -15.27 16.43
C SER A 331 17.09 -14.42 17.60
N SER A 332 17.42 -13.16 17.37
CA SER A 332 17.85 -12.18 18.36
C SER A 332 16.77 -11.14 18.65
N ASP A 333 15.53 -11.39 18.22
CA ASP A 333 14.39 -10.46 18.31
C ASP A 333 14.63 -9.11 17.63
N LEU A 334 15.43 -9.09 16.55
CA LEU A 334 15.68 -7.91 15.74
C LEU A 334 14.90 -7.94 14.44
N TYR A 335 14.29 -6.81 14.08
CA TYR A 335 13.58 -6.71 12.81
C TYR A 335 14.53 -6.71 11.63
N GLN A 336 14.30 -7.63 10.68
CA GLN A 336 15.02 -7.78 9.43
C GLN A 336 14.05 -7.67 8.25
N GLY A 337 14.48 -7.00 7.16
CA GLY A 337 13.76 -7.06 5.89
C GLY A 337 13.95 -8.42 5.23
N PHE A 338 12.95 -8.85 4.47
CA PHE A 338 13.05 -10.09 3.67
C PHE A 338 12.41 -9.93 2.30
N PHE A 339 12.80 -10.82 1.39
CA PHE A 339 12.15 -11.07 0.11
C PHE A 339 11.74 -12.53 -0.01
N ILE A 340 10.65 -12.75 -0.73
CA ILE A 340 10.19 -14.09 -1.09
C ILE A 340 9.70 -14.08 -2.55
N ASN A 341 10.06 -15.10 -3.31
CA ASN A 341 9.70 -15.22 -4.71
C ASN A 341 8.81 -16.44 -4.96
N GLU A 342 7.82 -16.28 -5.80
CA GLU A 342 7.12 -17.37 -6.46
C GLU A 342 7.73 -17.59 -7.84
N VAL A 343 8.10 -18.81 -8.16
CA VAL A 343 8.66 -19.20 -9.44
C VAL A 343 7.88 -20.41 -9.95
N ASP A 344 7.26 -20.25 -11.11
CA ASP A 344 6.43 -21.28 -11.75
C ASP A 344 5.41 -21.93 -10.81
N GLY A 345 4.72 -21.09 -10.02
CA GLY A 345 3.68 -21.49 -9.06
C GLY A 345 4.20 -22.05 -7.74
N THR A 346 5.50 -21.97 -7.49
CA THR A 346 6.11 -22.48 -6.25
C THR A 346 6.77 -21.35 -5.47
N TRP A 347 6.30 -21.09 -4.26
CA TRP A 347 6.92 -20.14 -3.33
C TRP A 347 8.24 -20.72 -2.78
N GLN A 348 9.33 -19.99 -3.01
CA GLN A 348 10.66 -20.33 -2.58
C GLN A 348 10.86 -19.99 -1.09
N ALA A 349 11.97 -20.39 -0.49
CA ALA A 349 12.35 -19.91 0.83
C ALA A 349 12.68 -18.40 0.77
N ALA A 350 12.22 -17.65 1.76
CA ALA A 350 12.52 -16.24 1.87
C ALA A 350 14.02 -15.99 2.11
N SER A 351 14.52 -14.90 1.60
CA SER A 351 15.89 -14.42 1.79
C SER A 351 15.91 -13.13 2.60
N THR A 352 16.84 -12.99 3.52
CA THR A 352 17.05 -11.74 4.26
C THR A 352 17.52 -10.63 3.32
N LEU A 353 17.01 -9.41 3.51
CA LEU A 353 17.47 -8.21 2.81
C LEU A 353 18.97 -7.98 3.05
N ALA A 354 19.78 -8.08 1.99
CA ALA A 354 21.20 -7.81 2.05
C ALA A 354 21.45 -6.29 2.08
N LEU A 355 21.99 -5.79 3.18
CA LEU A 355 22.25 -4.36 3.42
C LEU A 355 23.63 -3.92 2.92
N PRO A 356 23.80 -2.62 2.60
CA PRO A 356 25.12 -2.07 2.23
C PRO A 356 26.14 -2.18 3.37
N ALA A 357 27.43 -2.12 3.03
CA ALA A 357 28.50 -2.00 4.02
C ALA A 357 28.31 -0.75 4.91
N GLY A 358 28.58 -0.88 6.21
CA GLY A 358 28.38 0.19 7.19
C GLY A 358 26.94 0.29 7.73
N SER A 359 26.07 -0.66 7.40
CA SER A 359 24.77 -0.80 8.05
C SER A 359 24.94 -1.27 9.51
N ARG A 360 23.99 -0.88 10.37
CA ARG A 360 24.01 -1.31 11.75
C ARG A 360 23.77 -2.82 11.88
N ALA A 361 24.67 -3.52 12.55
CA ALA A 361 24.59 -4.99 12.70
C ALA A 361 23.52 -5.44 13.70
N ALA A 362 23.05 -4.56 14.59
CA ALA A 362 22.09 -4.86 15.63
C ALA A 362 21.06 -3.75 15.78
N GLY A 363 19.78 -4.10 15.87
CA GLY A 363 18.67 -3.18 16.09
C GLY A 363 17.72 -3.12 14.88
N ARG A 364 16.58 -2.46 15.00
CA ARG A 364 15.52 -2.35 14.01
C ARG A 364 16.08 -1.97 12.64
N ASN A 365 16.37 -2.96 11.83
CA ASN A 365 17.05 -2.78 10.57
C ASN A 365 16.08 -2.97 9.43
N GLY A 366 15.51 -1.90 8.98
CA GLY A 366 14.87 -1.81 7.69
C GLY A 366 13.80 -2.86 7.36
N GLY A 367 12.82 -2.44 6.59
CA GLY A 367 11.82 -3.31 6.02
C GLY A 367 11.63 -2.99 4.55
N VAL A 368 11.19 -3.97 3.78
CA VAL A 368 10.78 -3.80 2.40
C VAL A 368 9.36 -3.27 2.38
N VAL A 369 9.13 -2.13 1.74
CA VAL A 369 7.86 -1.40 1.74
C VAL A 369 7.16 -1.49 0.40
N ALA A 370 7.91 -1.50 -0.71
CA ALA A 370 7.36 -1.54 -2.06
C ALA A 370 8.17 -2.51 -2.93
N VAL A 371 7.47 -3.30 -3.75
CA VAL A 371 8.06 -4.21 -4.76
C VAL A 371 7.37 -3.97 -6.09
N SER A 372 8.13 -3.86 -7.17
CA SER A 372 7.59 -3.73 -8.51
C SER A 372 8.38 -4.60 -9.50
N CYS A 373 7.67 -5.50 -10.14
CA CYS A 373 8.21 -6.46 -11.10
C CYS A 373 7.78 -6.11 -12.52
N ARG A 374 8.74 -5.93 -13.40
CA ARG A 374 8.50 -5.73 -14.84
C ARG A 374 8.42 -7.02 -15.63
N SER A 375 8.99 -8.09 -15.10
CA SER A 375 8.92 -9.47 -15.60
C SER A 375 9.32 -10.43 -14.48
N ALA A 376 9.00 -11.71 -14.63
CA ALA A 376 9.41 -12.75 -13.69
C ALA A 376 10.91 -12.68 -13.37
N GLY A 377 11.26 -12.70 -12.09
CA GLY A 377 12.62 -12.66 -11.59
C GLY A 377 13.41 -11.36 -11.87
N ASN A 378 12.72 -10.28 -12.23
CA ASN A 378 13.36 -8.98 -12.48
C ASN A 378 12.51 -7.86 -11.88
N CYS A 379 12.70 -7.64 -10.61
CA CYS A 379 11.96 -6.65 -9.82
C CYS A 379 12.91 -5.60 -9.24
N SER A 380 12.32 -4.55 -8.74
CA SER A 380 13.00 -3.60 -7.85
C SER A 380 12.16 -3.39 -6.60
N ALA A 381 12.79 -3.06 -5.51
CA ALA A 381 12.14 -2.82 -4.23
C ALA A 381 12.64 -1.53 -3.59
N GLY A 382 11.72 -0.88 -2.87
CA GLY A 382 11.98 0.24 -2.00
C GLY A 382 11.99 -0.21 -0.54
N ALA A 383 12.94 0.31 0.21
CA ALA A 383 13.14 -0.05 1.61
C ALA A 383 13.73 1.11 2.42
N ALA A 384 13.82 0.90 3.71
CA ALA A 384 14.61 1.72 4.62
C ALA A 384 15.53 0.82 5.44
N TYR A 385 16.67 1.32 5.92
CA TYR A 385 17.57 0.60 6.81
C TYR A 385 18.29 1.55 7.76
N LEU A 386 18.80 1.05 8.89
CA LEU A 386 19.63 1.81 9.81
C LEU A 386 21.11 1.73 9.41
N ASP A 387 21.76 2.88 9.24
CA ASP A 387 23.22 2.93 9.07
C ASP A 387 23.97 2.71 10.39
N GLY A 388 25.29 2.65 10.35
CA GLY A 388 26.14 2.43 11.55
C GLY A 388 25.98 3.50 12.64
N ALA A 389 25.51 4.70 12.29
CA ALA A 389 25.23 5.78 13.23
C ALA A 389 23.80 5.70 13.81
N GLY A 390 22.97 4.78 13.31
CA GLY A 390 21.58 4.61 13.76
C GLY A 390 20.58 5.50 13.04
N ASN A 391 20.89 6.02 11.87
CA ASN A 391 19.98 6.84 11.06
C ASN A 391 19.29 5.98 10.02
N TYR A 392 17.98 6.21 9.79
CA TYR A 392 17.27 5.58 8.69
C TYR A 392 17.68 6.15 7.35
N GLN A 393 18.05 5.28 6.44
CA GLN A 393 18.49 5.60 5.09
C GLN A 393 17.57 4.99 4.05
N ALA A 394 17.25 5.74 3.00
CA ALA A 394 16.48 5.27 1.87
C ALA A 394 17.30 4.27 1.04
N LEU A 395 16.70 3.12 0.73
CA LEU A 395 17.32 2.00 0.06
C LEU A 395 16.51 1.58 -1.16
N VAL A 396 17.19 1.22 -2.22
CA VAL A 396 16.61 0.47 -3.34
C VAL A 396 17.36 -0.83 -3.54
N VAL A 397 16.64 -1.87 -3.91
CA VAL A 397 17.18 -3.21 -4.14
C VAL A 397 16.69 -3.71 -5.49
N ASN A 398 17.56 -4.33 -6.26
CA ASN A 398 17.18 -4.91 -7.54
C ASN A 398 17.24 -6.44 -7.47
N GLU A 399 16.26 -7.08 -8.10
CA GLU A 399 16.27 -8.50 -8.39
C GLU A 399 16.74 -8.73 -9.83
N VAL A 400 17.61 -9.67 -10.01
CA VAL A 400 18.11 -10.09 -11.33
C VAL A 400 18.10 -11.61 -11.40
N VAL A 401 17.30 -12.17 -12.29
CA VAL A 401 17.14 -13.62 -12.48
C VAL A 401 16.84 -14.31 -11.13
N THR A 402 15.76 -13.88 -10.49
CA THR A 402 15.26 -14.40 -9.19
C THR A 402 16.20 -14.21 -7.99
N VAL A 403 17.29 -13.46 -8.13
CA VAL A 403 18.26 -13.20 -7.05
C VAL A 403 18.22 -11.74 -6.66
N TRP A 404 17.82 -11.45 -5.42
CA TRP A 404 17.88 -10.12 -4.83
C TRP A 404 19.32 -9.73 -4.51
N ARG A 405 19.73 -8.56 -4.99
CA ARG A 405 21.09 -8.04 -4.84
C ARG A 405 21.24 -7.26 -3.54
N ILE A 406 22.47 -6.90 -3.20
CA ILE A 406 22.75 -6.00 -2.07
C ILE A 406 22.07 -4.66 -2.34
N GLY A 407 21.35 -4.14 -1.34
CA GLY A 407 20.65 -2.86 -1.43
C GLY A 407 21.62 -1.70 -1.67
N ARG A 408 21.18 -0.71 -2.42
CA ARG A 408 21.91 0.52 -2.71
C ARG A 408 21.24 1.71 -2.03
N ARG A 409 22.00 2.44 -1.25
CA ARG A 409 21.55 3.69 -0.64
C ARG A 409 21.23 4.72 -1.73
N ILE A 410 20.11 5.39 -1.61
CA ILE A 410 19.75 6.55 -2.44
C ILE A 410 20.53 7.76 -1.94
N ALA A 411 21.21 8.44 -2.86
CA ALA A 411 21.82 9.75 -2.57
C ALA A 411 20.70 10.78 -2.37
N LEU A 412 20.49 11.19 -1.13
CA LEU A 412 19.48 12.19 -0.77
C LEU A 412 19.91 13.59 -1.23
N PRO A 413 18.94 14.52 -1.42
CA PRO A 413 19.27 15.89 -1.79
C PRO A 413 20.14 16.60 -0.75
N ASN A 414 20.86 17.66 -1.18
CA ASN A 414 21.62 18.52 -0.29
C ASN A 414 20.71 19.13 0.78
N GLY A 415 21.17 19.14 2.04
CA GLY A 415 20.39 19.60 3.18
C GLY A 415 19.70 18.48 3.97
N ALA A 416 19.79 17.21 3.53
CA ALA A 416 19.42 16.09 4.38
C ALA A 416 20.33 16.08 5.64
N THR A 417 19.71 15.95 6.81
CA THR A 417 20.47 15.86 8.06
C THR A 417 21.21 14.52 8.12
N THR A 418 22.41 14.53 8.71
CA THR A 418 23.22 13.31 8.89
C THR A 418 22.94 12.62 10.22
N VAL A 419 22.14 13.23 11.10
CA VAL A 419 21.87 12.74 12.46
C VAL A 419 20.37 12.66 12.68
N GLY A 420 19.88 11.49 13.08
CA GLY A 420 18.45 11.24 13.31
C GLY A 420 17.60 11.26 12.05
N VAL A 421 18.18 10.94 10.90
CA VAL A 421 17.48 10.92 9.61
C VAL A 421 16.47 9.77 9.62
N ASP A 422 15.21 10.11 9.41
CA ASP A 422 14.15 9.16 9.16
C ASP A 422 13.87 9.23 7.66
N GLY A 423 14.51 8.36 6.89
CA GLY A 423 14.45 8.36 5.42
C GLY A 423 14.08 6.98 4.87
N GLY A 424 13.16 6.95 3.89
CA GLY A 424 12.76 5.70 3.27
C GLY A 424 12.18 5.88 1.88
N VAL A 425 12.16 4.80 1.11
CA VAL A 425 11.43 4.69 -0.16
C VAL A 425 10.09 4.02 0.15
N TYR A 426 8.99 4.69 -0.15
CA TYR A 426 7.64 4.22 0.18
C TYR A 426 6.80 3.85 -1.05
N GLY A 427 7.04 4.48 -2.19
CA GLY A 427 6.44 4.12 -3.47
C GLY A 427 7.52 3.75 -4.47
N LEU A 428 7.30 2.68 -5.24
CA LEU A 428 8.21 2.25 -6.29
C LEU A 428 7.43 1.57 -7.41
N VAL A 429 7.64 2.01 -8.65
CA VAL A 429 7.04 1.43 -9.85
C VAL A 429 8.09 1.32 -10.96
N CYS A 430 8.20 0.14 -11.56
CA CYS A 430 9.05 -0.14 -12.71
C CYS A 430 8.19 -0.45 -13.94
N THR A 431 8.25 0.38 -14.97
CA THR A 431 7.51 0.20 -16.23
C THR A 431 8.31 -0.58 -17.28
N THR A 432 9.65 -0.50 -17.24
CA THR A 432 10.56 -1.27 -18.10
C THR A 432 11.80 -1.71 -17.31
N ARG A 433 12.68 -2.49 -17.95
CA ARG A 433 13.96 -2.91 -17.33
C ARG A 433 14.85 -1.77 -16.89
N ARG A 434 14.70 -0.58 -17.48
CA ARG A 434 15.54 0.60 -17.21
C ARG A 434 14.75 1.79 -16.71
N SER A 435 13.44 1.70 -16.62
CA SER A 435 12.60 2.80 -16.20
C SER A 435 11.84 2.44 -14.93
N CYS A 436 12.42 2.79 -13.80
CA CYS A 436 11.78 2.74 -12.49
C CYS A 436 11.71 4.16 -11.92
N THR A 437 10.64 4.44 -11.21
CA THR A 437 10.44 5.68 -10.45
C THR A 437 10.12 5.30 -9.01
N ALA A 438 10.70 6.02 -8.08
CA ALA A 438 10.37 5.86 -6.66
C ALA A 438 10.11 7.21 -6.00
N THR A 439 9.30 7.16 -4.96
CA THR A 439 9.00 8.29 -4.07
C THR A 439 9.37 7.91 -2.65
N GLY A 440 9.74 8.90 -1.88
CA GLY A 440 10.10 8.70 -0.49
C GLY A 440 10.15 10.01 0.28
N SER A 441 10.64 9.93 1.49
CA SER A 441 10.86 11.09 2.33
C SER A 441 12.16 10.98 3.11
N TYR A 442 12.61 12.10 3.60
CA TYR A 442 13.76 12.19 4.49
C TYR A 442 13.59 13.38 5.43
N GLN A 443 14.23 13.32 6.57
CA GLN A 443 14.26 14.42 7.52
C GLN A 443 15.31 15.46 7.09
N SER A 444 14.89 16.69 6.84
CA SER A 444 15.75 17.81 6.45
C SER A 444 16.26 18.63 7.64
N SER A 445 15.55 18.55 8.78
CA SER A 445 15.91 19.15 10.07
C SER A 445 15.27 18.34 11.18
N SER A 446 15.54 18.66 12.44
CA SER A 446 14.99 17.92 13.59
C SER A 446 13.45 17.82 13.62
N THR A 447 12.75 18.66 12.89
CA THR A 447 11.28 18.73 12.89
C THR A 447 10.63 18.65 11.53
N ASN A 448 11.39 18.81 10.43
CA ASN A 448 10.84 18.92 9.08
C ASN A 448 11.21 17.73 8.21
N TYR A 449 10.21 17.13 7.60
CA TYR A 449 10.37 16.13 6.56
C TYR A 449 10.20 16.75 5.17
N GLN A 450 10.94 16.21 4.22
CA GLN A 450 10.87 16.58 2.81
C GLN A 450 10.59 15.33 1.97
N GLY A 451 9.75 15.48 0.96
CA GLY A 451 9.55 14.45 -0.03
C GLY A 451 10.65 14.45 -1.08
N PHE A 452 10.97 13.29 -1.61
CA PHE A 452 11.84 13.16 -2.76
C PHE A 452 11.24 12.24 -3.83
N THR A 453 11.71 12.46 -5.05
CA THR A 453 11.52 11.54 -6.16
C THR A 453 12.87 11.09 -6.67
N VAL A 454 12.97 9.87 -7.13
CA VAL A 454 14.17 9.31 -7.75
C VAL A 454 13.78 8.40 -8.90
N ALA A 455 14.55 8.38 -9.97
CA ALA A 455 14.29 7.54 -11.13
C ALA A 455 15.58 6.88 -11.61
N THR A 456 15.44 5.85 -12.42
CA THR A 456 16.53 5.23 -13.17
C THR A 456 16.60 5.78 -14.59
N ASN A 457 17.76 5.56 -15.23
CA ASN A 457 17.95 5.83 -16.66
C ASN A 457 17.19 4.86 -17.55
#